data_6de29e61023e2dc29077f45f2c0e253f
#
_entry.id   6de29e61023e2dc29077f45f2c0e253f
#
_cell.length_a   1.000
_cell.length_b   1.000
_cell.length_c   1.000
_cell.angle_alpha   90.00
_cell.angle_beta   90.00
_cell.angle_gamma   90.00
#
_symmetry.space_group_name_H-M   'P 1'
#
loop_
_entity.id
_entity.type
_entity.pdbx_description
1 polymer ?
#
loop_
_entity_poly.entity_id
_entity_poly.type
_entity_poly.pdbx_seq_one_letter_code
_entity_poly.pdbx_strand_id
1 'polypeptide(L)'
;MTITICGSTRFKDQILEVAEGLTLDGHIVMVPTVFRHDDPNLTTEMRIRLENQHREMINKSDAIFVVNVDKYIGEATYSMVDWATRMKKEIYFLEEINPQTKETTTESKED
;
A
#
# COMPACT_ATOMS: atom_id res chain seq x y z
N MET A 1 7.07 1.39 -15.01
CA MET A 1 6.01 0.48 -14.54
C MET A 1 4.75 1.26 -14.20
N THR A 2 3.64 0.57 -14.10
CA THR A 2 2.43 1.12 -13.48
C THR A 2 2.38 0.64 -12.04
N ILE A 3 2.29 1.57 -11.09
CA ILE A 3 2.42 1.28 -9.67
C ILE A 3 1.22 1.85 -8.92
N THR A 4 0.58 1.04 -8.09
CA THR A 4 -0.48 1.50 -7.20
C THR A 4 0.10 1.70 -5.80
N ILE A 5 -0.18 2.86 -5.20
CA ILE A 5 0.26 3.15 -3.84
C ILE A 5 -0.74 2.54 -2.85
N CYS A 6 -0.20 1.91 -1.81
CA CYS A 6 -0.99 1.36 -0.71
C CYS A 6 -0.44 1.94 0.59
N GLY A 7 -1.32 2.18 1.57
CA GLY A 7 -0.89 2.70 2.85
C GLY A 7 -2.07 3.24 3.63
N SER A 8 -1.89 3.41 4.93
CA SER A 8 -2.92 4.01 5.76
C SER A 8 -3.17 5.44 5.34
N THR A 9 -4.43 5.84 5.30
CA THR A 9 -4.79 7.22 4.92
C THR A 9 -4.23 8.26 5.89
N ARG A 10 -3.82 7.83 7.09
CA ARG A 10 -3.14 8.72 8.04
C ARG A 10 -1.79 9.20 7.50
N PHE A 11 -1.22 8.49 6.52
CA PHE A 11 0.07 8.85 5.92
C PHE A 11 -0.09 9.60 4.61
N LYS A 12 -1.15 10.43 4.51
CA LYS A 12 -1.46 11.14 3.27
C LYS A 12 -0.25 11.89 2.70
N ASP A 13 0.44 12.63 3.55
CA ASP A 13 1.56 13.45 3.07
C ASP A 13 2.69 12.58 2.51
N GLN A 14 3.01 11.49 3.20
CA GLN A 14 4.04 10.56 2.75
C GLN A 14 3.62 9.83 1.48
N ILE A 15 2.33 9.48 1.38
CA ILE A 15 1.80 8.83 0.18
C ILE A 15 1.95 9.75 -1.03
N LEU A 16 1.60 11.03 -0.88
CA LEU A 16 1.71 11.97 -1.98
C LEU A 16 3.17 12.24 -2.35
N GLU A 17 4.05 12.29 -1.37
CA GLU A 17 5.48 12.48 -1.61
C GLU A 17 6.07 11.30 -2.40
N VAL A 18 5.74 10.07 -2.00
CA VAL A 18 6.19 8.88 -2.71
C VAL A 18 5.64 8.88 -4.14
N ALA A 19 4.35 9.20 -4.29
CA ALA A 19 3.71 9.23 -5.60
C ALA A 19 4.40 10.23 -6.52
N GLU A 20 4.75 11.41 -6.00
CA GLU A 20 5.44 12.43 -6.78
C GLU A 20 6.81 11.92 -7.25
N GLY A 21 7.57 11.32 -6.33
CA GLY A 21 8.90 10.80 -6.66
C GLY A 21 8.86 9.73 -7.74
N LEU A 22 7.93 8.79 -7.61
CA LEU A 22 7.79 7.72 -8.60
C LEU A 22 7.33 8.27 -9.96
N THR A 23 6.45 9.27 -9.94
CA THR A 23 6.00 9.91 -11.17
C THR A 23 7.15 10.60 -11.88
N LEU A 24 7.99 11.33 -11.11
CA LEU A 24 9.15 12.00 -11.68
C LEU A 24 10.18 11.02 -12.23
N ASP A 25 10.22 9.82 -11.68
CA ASP A 25 11.11 8.75 -12.17
C ASP A 25 10.54 8.06 -13.42
N GLY A 26 9.37 8.46 -13.90
CA GLY A 26 8.83 7.96 -15.16
C GLY A 26 7.79 6.86 -15.02
N HIS A 27 7.34 6.56 -13.81
CA HIS A 27 6.31 5.54 -13.61
C HIS A 27 4.92 6.15 -13.75
N ILE A 28 3.95 5.31 -14.11
CA ILE A 28 2.54 5.67 -14.04
C ILE A 28 2.08 5.27 -12.64
N VAL A 29 1.57 6.25 -11.86
CA VAL A 29 1.26 6.02 -10.45
C VAL A 29 -0.23 6.19 -10.23
N MET A 30 -0.86 5.19 -9.61
CA MET A 30 -2.26 5.26 -9.20
C MET A 30 -2.32 5.40 -7.69
N VAL A 31 -3.05 6.41 -7.23
CA VAL A 31 -3.14 6.78 -5.81
C VAL A 31 -4.60 6.81 -5.42
N PRO A 32 -4.99 6.18 -4.29
CA PRO A 32 -6.33 6.37 -3.76
C PRO A 32 -6.58 7.85 -3.50
N THR A 33 -7.79 8.31 -3.77
CA THR A 33 -8.09 9.74 -3.71
C THR A 33 -8.90 10.12 -2.47
N VAL A 34 -9.30 9.17 -1.64
CA VAL A 34 -10.08 9.43 -0.44
C VAL A 34 -9.23 9.16 0.79
N PHE A 35 -8.99 10.22 1.56
CA PHE A 35 -8.11 10.17 2.74
C PHE A 35 -8.90 10.50 4.02
N ARG A 36 -10.06 9.86 4.18
CA ARG A 36 -10.93 10.12 5.34
C ARG A 36 -10.89 8.93 6.31
N HIS A 37 -9.72 8.79 6.94
CA HIS A 37 -9.39 7.62 7.76
C HIS A 37 -10.45 7.30 8.83
N ASP A 38 -10.83 8.29 9.61
CA ASP A 38 -11.74 8.09 10.74
C ASP A 38 -13.05 8.86 10.58
N ASP A 39 -13.45 9.16 9.36
CA ASP A 39 -14.66 9.93 9.12
C ASP A 39 -15.89 9.08 9.38
N PRO A 40 -16.73 9.45 10.39
CA PRO A 40 -17.94 8.68 10.71
C PRO A 40 -18.98 8.74 9.59
N ASN A 41 -18.86 9.71 8.67
CA ASN A 41 -19.78 9.82 7.55
C ASN A 41 -19.41 8.88 6.41
N LEU A 42 -18.28 8.20 6.49
CA LEU A 42 -17.88 7.21 5.50
C LEU A 42 -18.54 5.88 5.87
N THR A 43 -19.61 5.55 5.16
CA THR A 43 -20.40 4.36 5.46
C THR A 43 -19.64 3.07 5.15
N THR A 44 -20.11 1.96 5.70
CA THR A 44 -19.55 0.64 5.39
C THR A 44 -19.62 0.36 3.89
N GLU A 45 -20.73 0.73 3.25
CA GLU A 45 -20.89 0.53 1.82
C GLU A 45 -19.85 1.32 1.03
N MET A 46 -19.60 2.56 1.42
CA MET A 46 -18.57 3.38 0.78
C MET A 46 -17.19 2.77 0.96
N ARG A 47 -16.89 2.25 2.16
CA ARG A 47 -15.60 1.61 2.43
C ARG A 47 -15.39 0.39 1.56
N ILE A 48 -16.43 -0.42 1.39
CA ILE A 48 -16.35 -1.61 0.54
C ILE A 48 -16.09 -1.19 -0.91
N ARG A 49 -16.77 -0.14 -1.37
CA ARG A 49 -16.58 0.37 -2.73
C ARG A 49 -15.15 0.86 -2.95
N LEU A 50 -14.59 1.57 -1.96
CA LEU A 50 -13.21 2.06 -2.06
C LEU A 50 -12.21 0.90 -2.09
N GLU A 51 -12.44 -0.13 -1.29
CA GLU A 51 -11.57 -1.30 -1.29
C GLU A 51 -11.60 -2.01 -2.64
N ASN A 52 -12.80 -2.15 -3.21
CA ASN A 52 -12.93 -2.80 -4.51
C ASN A 52 -12.22 -2.00 -5.60
N GLN A 53 -12.34 -0.67 -5.56
CA GLN A 53 -11.65 0.19 -6.52
C GLN A 53 -10.14 0.07 -6.36
N HIS A 54 -9.66 -0.02 -5.13
CA HIS A 54 -8.22 -0.15 -4.87
C HIS A 54 -7.70 -1.47 -5.45
N ARG A 55 -8.46 -2.56 -5.28
CA ARG A 55 -8.09 -3.84 -5.88
C ARG A 55 -8.04 -3.76 -7.40
N GLU A 56 -8.97 -3.01 -8.01
CA GLU A 56 -8.95 -2.81 -9.46
C GLU A 56 -7.70 -2.05 -9.91
N MET A 57 -7.30 -1.05 -9.15
CA MET A 57 -6.04 -0.35 -9.44
C MET A 57 -4.86 -1.34 -9.42
N ILE A 58 -4.83 -2.20 -8.41
CA ILE A 58 -3.78 -3.19 -8.26
C ILE A 58 -3.80 -4.15 -9.44
N ASN A 59 -4.99 -4.61 -9.84
CA ASN A 59 -5.12 -5.51 -10.98
C ASN A 59 -4.53 -4.92 -12.26
N LYS A 60 -4.61 -3.61 -12.42
CA LYS A 60 -4.13 -2.90 -13.60
C LYS A 60 -2.67 -2.45 -13.49
N SER A 61 -2.03 -2.77 -12.37
CA SER A 61 -0.66 -2.33 -12.10
C SER A 61 0.32 -3.49 -12.29
N ASP A 62 1.59 -3.14 -12.47
CA ASP A 62 2.69 -4.11 -12.43
C ASP A 62 3.11 -4.39 -11.01
N ALA A 63 2.96 -3.39 -10.13
CA ALA A 63 3.48 -3.46 -8.77
C ALA A 63 2.64 -2.60 -7.83
N ILE A 64 2.80 -2.83 -6.54
CA ILE A 64 2.33 -1.91 -5.52
C ILE A 64 3.52 -1.35 -4.75
N PHE A 65 3.34 -0.16 -4.21
CA PHE A 65 4.32 0.46 -3.32
C PHE A 65 3.62 0.75 -2.00
N VAL A 66 4.08 0.11 -0.94
CA VAL A 66 3.45 0.20 0.39
C VAL A 66 4.15 1.30 1.19
N VAL A 67 3.39 2.33 1.58
CA VAL A 67 3.90 3.42 2.39
C VAL A 67 3.68 3.04 3.85
N ASN A 68 4.70 2.41 4.44
CA ASN A 68 4.64 1.86 5.80
C ASN A 68 5.53 2.67 6.75
N VAL A 69 5.12 3.89 7.02
CA VAL A 69 5.86 4.78 7.93
C VAL A 69 6.03 4.10 9.28
N ASP A 70 7.26 4.09 9.79
CA ASP A 70 7.63 3.38 11.03
C ASP A 70 7.26 1.90 10.98
N LYS A 71 7.27 1.34 9.76
CA LYS A 71 6.93 -0.06 9.48
C LYS A 71 5.48 -0.41 9.79
N TYR A 72 4.63 0.60 10.01
CA TYR A 72 3.23 0.38 10.32
C TYR A 72 2.47 -0.03 9.05
N ILE A 73 1.74 -1.14 9.15
CA ILE A 73 0.83 -1.60 8.12
C ILE A 73 -0.50 -1.89 8.79
N GLY A 74 -1.52 -1.10 8.46
CA GLY A 74 -2.85 -1.31 9.01
C GLY A 74 -3.54 -2.49 8.34
N GLU A 75 -4.68 -2.86 8.90
CA GLU A 75 -5.43 -4.03 8.44
C GLU A 75 -5.86 -3.90 6.99
N ALA A 76 -6.37 -2.73 6.60
CA ALA A 76 -6.82 -2.50 5.23
C ALA A 76 -5.64 -2.57 4.25
N THR A 77 -4.51 -1.99 4.62
CA THR A 77 -3.30 -2.03 3.79
C THR A 77 -2.79 -3.47 3.66
N TYR A 78 -2.82 -4.21 4.76
CA TYR A 78 -2.39 -5.61 4.74
C TYR A 78 -3.24 -6.42 3.77
N SER A 79 -4.56 -6.15 3.75
CA SER A 79 -5.47 -6.80 2.81
C SER A 79 -5.07 -6.54 1.35
N MET A 80 -4.60 -5.33 1.06
CA MET A 80 -4.16 -4.98 -0.30
C MET A 80 -2.83 -5.66 -0.64
N VAL A 81 -1.92 -5.79 0.34
CA VAL A 81 -0.68 -6.53 0.14
C VAL A 81 -0.98 -7.99 -0.16
N ASP A 82 -1.92 -8.58 0.59
CA ASP A 82 -2.34 -9.96 0.36
C ASP A 82 -2.92 -10.12 -1.04
N TRP A 83 -3.77 -9.18 -1.46
CA TRP A 83 -4.36 -9.21 -2.80
C TRP A 83 -3.29 -9.14 -3.88
N ALA A 84 -2.34 -8.21 -3.74
CA ALA A 84 -1.24 -8.06 -4.71
C ALA A 84 -0.40 -9.32 -4.78
N THR A 85 -0.17 -9.98 -3.64
CA THR A 85 0.57 -11.23 -3.59
C THR A 85 -0.15 -12.32 -4.38
N ARG A 86 -1.47 -12.43 -4.18
CA ARG A 86 -2.29 -13.41 -4.91
C ARG A 86 -2.29 -13.14 -6.41
N MET A 87 -2.26 -11.86 -6.80
CA MET A 87 -2.23 -11.47 -8.21
C MET A 87 -0.82 -11.49 -8.79
N LYS A 88 0.16 -11.91 -8.00
CA LYS A 88 1.56 -12.07 -8.41
C LYS A 88 2.18 -10.76 -8.88
N LYS A 89 1.80 -9.66 -8.23
CA LYS A 89 2.38 -8.34 -8.48
C LYS A 89 3.66 -8.18 -7.67
N GLU A 90 4.58 -7.34 -8.16
CA GLU A 90 5.75 -6.97 -7.38
C GLU A 90 5.33 -6.08 -6.23
N ILE A 91 6.01 -6.21 -5.08
CA ILE A 91 5.66 -5.47 -3.89
C ILE A 91 6.90 -4.77 -3.37
N TYR A 92 6.79 -3.44 -3.26
CA TYR A 92 7.87 -2.59 -2.72
C TYR A 92 7.37 -1.92 -1.45
N PHE A 93 8.28 -1.63 -0.54
CA PHE A 93 7.97 -0.99 0.73
C PHE A 93 8.80 0.26 0.90
N LEU A 94 8.22 1.30 1.51
CA LEU A 94 8.95 2.50 1.86
C LEU A 94 10.03 2.16 2.91
N GLU A 95 9.67 1.35 3.91
CA GLU A 95 10.60 0.86 4.92
C GLU A 95 10.63 -0.65 4.86
N GLU A 96 11.83 -1.20 4.72
CA GLU A 96 11.96 -2.65 4.56
C GLU A 96 11.50 -3.40 5.79
N ILE A 97 10.82 -4.53 5.56
CA ILE A 97 10.47 -5.47 6.60
C ILE A 97 11.35 -6.71 6.43
N ASN A 98 11.98 -7.17 7.54
CA ASN A 98 12.73 -8.41 7.53
C ASN A 98 11.75 -9.57 7.63
N PRO A 99 11.81 -10.47 6.71
CA PRO A 99 10.97 -11.67 6.79
C PRO A 99 11.48 -12.63 7.87
N GLN A 100 12.61 -12.65 8.18
CA GLN A 100 13.15 -13.39 8.86
C GLN A 100 13.19 -13.21 9.75
N THR A 101 13.17 -13.30 9.63
CA THR A 101 13.19 -12.82 10.12
C THR A 101 12.92 -12.84 10.13
N LYS A 102 13.29 -13.34 9.70
CA LYS A 102 13.05 -13.30 9.47
C LYS A 102 13.03 -12.92 9.62
N GLU A 103 13.58 -13.67 9.56
CA GLU A 103 13.86 -13.34 9.71
C GLU A 103 13.59 -12.79 9.84
N THR A 104 14.03 -13.60 10.04
CA THR A 104 14.14 -13.21 10.26
C THR A 104 13.82 -12.85 10.48
N THR A 105 14.07 -13.31 10.83
CA THR A 105 14.19 -12.98 11.20
C THR A 105 13.99 -12.70 11.31
N THR A 106 14.29 -13.27 11.68
CA THR A 106 14.55 -13.05 11.98
C THR A 106 14.45 -12.67 12.01
N GLU A 107 14.67 -13.03 12.36
CA GLU A 107 15.05 -12.81 12.65
C GLU A 107 14.76 -12.22 12.47
N SER A 108 15.01 -13.07 12.73
CA SER A 108 15.14 -12.73 12.84
C SER A 108 14.82 -12.44 12.62
N LYS A 109 15.15 -12.64 13.01
CA LYS A 109 15.22 -12.54 12.99
C LYS A 109 14.83 -11.94 12.76
N GLU A 110 14.99 -12.44 13.22
CA GLU A 110 15.07 -12.19 13.27
C GLU A 110 14.55 -11.62 12.75
N ASP A 111 14.63 -12.32 12.93
CA ASP A 111 14.52 -11.89 12.74
C ASP A 111 14.14 -11.67 12.14
#